data_d4fe15e744f7b3bfacf1194685e9a4f7
#
_entry.id   d4fe15e744f7b3bfacf1194685e9a4f7
#
_cell.length_a   1.000
_cell.length_b   1.000
_cell.length_c   1.000
_cell.angle_alpha   90.00
_cell.angle_beta   90.00
_cell.angle_gamma   90.00
#
_symmetry.space_group_name_H-M   'P 1'
#
loop_
_entity.id
_entity.type
_entity.pdbx_description
1 polymer ?
#
loop_
_entity_poly.entity_id
_entity_poly.type
_entity_poly.pdbx_seq_one_letter_code
_entity_poly.pdbx_strand_id
1 'polypeptide(L)'
;MAKKASYYKMVNGQKVEDGWMSVIESIVADNDRKIRGDRVDLLIYEEAGSNPVLRQSYIKGNALVEIGGNRFGIRMVGGTGGDVAGLEGLEDIFFNPDAYNVLPFYNNYTEDGEWVKTAYFIPANIAFYRPGYVDHRGVCNIKKATEYYEAERAKLESSPKALVDYKAEYCLYPSEAFALEGDNMFNKVKLVEQIAAIKFKKDYVPKIETGYMEFVYSNPNHKRETITGVRFKPHPNGPIHILQHPLWEIRNNDREPGETEEEYADRKALEEQPSFNKMNHLYVAGLDGIDLG
;
A
#
# COMPACT_ATOMS: atom_id res chain seq x y z
N MET A 1 2.83 24.52 -21.25
CA MET A 1 1.95 24.96 -22.39
C MET A 1 0.75 25.67 -21.78
N ALA A 2 0.40 26.84 -22.26
CA ALA A 2 -0.78 27.59 -21.75
C ALA A 2 -1.76 27.84 -22.90
N LYS A 3 -3.06 27.72 -22.63
CA LYS A 3 -4.15 28.10 -23.52
C LYS A 3 -5.08 29.07 -22.82
N LYS A 4 -5.46 30.16 -23.50
CA LYS A 4 -6.32 31.22 -22.98
C LYS A 4 -7.63 31.28 -23.77
N ALA A 5 -8.76 31.35 -23.05
CA ALA A 5 -10.07 31.51 -23.65
C ALA A 5 -10.40 33.00 -23.78
N SER A 6 -9.98 33.59 -24.90
CA SER A 6 -10.24 34.99 -25.23
C SER A 6 -10.57 35.16 -26.70
N TYR A 7 -11.20 36.27 -27.04
CA TYR A 7 -11.40 36.73 -28.39
C TYR A 7 -11.09 38.23 -28.51
N TYR A 8 -10.96 38.72 -29.72
CA TYR A 8 -10.71 40.15 -29.94
C TYR A 8 -11.95 40.82 -30.50
N LYS A 9 -12.29 41.97 -29.94
CA LYS A 9 -13.34 42.85 -30.45
C LYS A 9 -12.78 44.24 -30.73
N MET A 10 -13.45 44.97 -31.65
CA MET A 10 -13.11 46.36 -31.90
C MET A 10 -13.90 47.27 -31.01
N VAL A 11 -13.23 48.14 -30.24
CA VAL A 11 -13.83 49.15 -29.38
C VAL A 11 -13.19 50.46 -29.77
N ASN A 12 -13.96 51.45 -30.23
CA ASN A 12 -13.48 52.76 -30.68
C ASN A 12 -12.30 52.68 -31.67
N GLY A 13 -12.33 51.73 -32.59
CA GLY A 13 -11.27 51.53 -33.60
C GLY A 13 -10.02 50.81 -33.07
N GLN A 14 -9.96 50.42 -31.81
CA GLN A 14 -8.86 49.67 -31.27
C GLN A 14 -9.26 48.21 -31.06
N LYS A 15 -8.32 47.32 -31.30
CA LYS A 15 -8.48 45.88 -31.04
C LYS A 15 -8.28 45.58 -29.56
N VAL A 16 -9.31 45.17 -28.88
CA VAL A 16 -9.31 44.86 -27.47
C VAL A 16 -9.55 43.38 -27.30
N GLU A 17 -8.76 42.74 -26.46
CA GLU A 17 -8.97 41.36 -26.01
C GLU A 17 -10.14 41.32 -25.04
N ASP A 18 -11.05 40.39 -25.24
CA ASP A 18 -12.24 40.18 -24.40
C ASP A 18 -12.55 38.67 -24.26
N GLY A 19 -13.47 38.32 -23.40
CA GLY A 19 -13.86 36.98 -23.10
C GLY A 19 -13.69 36.66 -21.63
N TRP A 20 -13.82 35.39 -21.27
CA TRP A 20 -13.70 34.93 -19.90
C TRP A 20 -12.27 34.99 -19.35
N MET A 21 -11.27 35.17 -20.20
CA MET A 21 -9.83 35.24 -19.85
C MET A 21 -9.34 34.00 -19.08
N SER A 22 -10.11 32.92 -19.09
CA SER A 22 -9.72 31.67 -18.42
C SER A 22 -8.46 31.12 -19.06
N VAL A 23 -7.53 30.68 -18.23
CA VAL A 23 -6.26 30.08 -18.67
C VAL A 23 -6.19 28.66 -18.20
N ILE A 24 -5.81 27.74 -19.10
CA ILE A 24 -5.42 26.38 -18.78
C ILE A 24 -3.93 26.29 -19.02
N GLU A 25 -3.18 25.95 -17.97
CA GLU A 25 -1.75 25.76 -18.04
C GLU A 25 -1.40 24.31 -17.68
N SER A 26 -0.55 23.69 -18.48
CA SER A 26 -0.02 22.35 -18.23
C SER A 26 1.48 22.45 -17.98
N ILE A 27 1.91 21.86 -16.88
CA ILE A 27 3.31 21.77 -16.46
C ILE A 27 3.69 20.32 -16.21
N VAL A 28 4.94 19.96 -16.51
CA VAL A 28 5.48 18.66 -16.14
C VAL A 28 6.09 18.79 -14.74
N ALA A 29 5.51 18.10 -13.79
CA ALA A 29 5.93 18.13 -12.39
C ALA A 29 7.02 17.09 -12.12
N ASP A 30 8.21 17.27 -12.72
CA ASP A 30 9.39 16.41 -12.50
C ASP A 30 10.12 16.74 -11.19
N ASN A 31 9.80 17.89 -10.58
CA ASN A 31 10.25 18.24 -9.26
C ASN A 31 9.20 19.13 -8.55
N ASP A 32 9.26 19.15 -7.25
CA ASP A 32 8.31 19.84 -6.37
C ASP A 32 8.39 21.37 -6.44
N ARG A 33 9.45 21.94 -7.04
CA ARG A 33 9.65 23.39 -7.17
C ARG A 33 8.84 23.99 -8.31
N LYS A 34 8.46 23.17 -9.30
CA LYS A 34 7.64 23.61 -10.42
C LYS A 34 6.18 23.88 -10.03
N ILE A 35 5.71 23.29 -8.94
CA ILE A 35 4.39 23.53 -8.36
C ILE A 35 4.46 24.82 -7.53
N ARG A 36 4.79 25.92 -8.17
CA ARG A 36 4.78 27.28 -7.58
C ARG A 36 4.42 28.26 -8.67
N GLY A 37 3.56 29.17 -8.37
CA GLY A 37 3.16 30.16 -9.34
C GLY A 37 1.88 30.88 -8.95
N ASP A 38 1.09 31.18 -9.95
CA ASP A 38 -0.18 31.87 -9.79
C ASP A 38 -1.23 30.99 -9.11
N ARG A 39 -2.16 31.63 -8.46
CA ARG A 39 -3.31 30.98 -7.84
C ARG A 39 -4.24 30.43 -8.91
N VAL A 40 -4.82 29.28 -8.62
CA VAL A 40 -5.69 28.58 -9.58
C VAL A 40 -6.99 28.15 -8.90
N ASP A 41 -8.07 28.20 -9.66
CA ASP A 41 -9.38 27.71 -9.20
C ASP A 41 -9.44 26.19 -9.21
N LEU A 42 -8.66 25.54 -10.10
CA LEU A 42 -8.60 24.09 -10.22
C LEU A 42 -7.15 23.65 -10.51
N LEU A 43 -6.64 22.76 -9.66
CA LEU A 43 -5.34 22.13 -9.81
C LEU A 43 -5.56 20.62 -9.99
N ILE A 44 -5.16 20.08 -11.15
CA ILE A 44 -5.30 18.67 -11.47
C ILE A 44 -3.91 18.02 -11.50
N TYR A 45 -3.76 16.93 -10.77
CA TYR A 45 -2.62 16.03 -10.85
C TYR A 45 -3.06 14.80 -11.64
N GLU A 46 -2.63 14.70 -12.90
CA GLU A 46 -2.90 13.53 -13.74
C GLU A 46 -1.75 12.52 -13.65
N GLU A 47 -2.05 11.27 -13.93
CA GLU A 47 -1.12 10.15 -13.85
C GLU A 47 -0.36 10.12 -12.51
N ALA A 48 -1.08 10.36 -11.45
CA ALA A 48 -0.53 10.58 -10.12
C ALA A 48 0.29 9.38 -9.61
N GLY A 49 -0.04 8.14 -10.02
CA GLY A 49 0.71 6.94 -9.68
C GLY A 49 2.11 6.87 -10.28
N SER A 50 2.40 7.64 -11.33
CA SER A 50 3.72 7.71 -11.97
C SER A 50 4.54 8.93 -11.53
N ASN A 51 4.05 9.75 -10.60
CA ASN A 51 4.71 10.96 -10.16
C ASN A 51 5.52 10.76 -8.87
N PRO A 52 6.85 10.62 -8.93
CA PRO A 52 7.69 10.34 -7.76
C PRO A 52 7.73 11.48 -6.73
N VAL A 53 7.30 12.68 -7.09
CA VAL A 53 7.25 13.85 -6.20
C VAL A 53 5.82 14.24 -5.83
N LEU A 54 4.83 13.37 -6.08
CA LEU A 54 3.41 13.67 -5.89
C LEU A 54 3.11 14.19 -4.49
N ARG A 55 3.54 13.49 -3.44
CA ARG A 55 3.25 13.86 -2.06
C ARG A 55 3.73 15.28 -1.72
N GLN A 56 4.99 15.59 -2.09
CA GLN A 56 5.57 16.90 -1.86
C GLN A 56 4.87 17.99 -2.70
N SER A 57 4.58 17.68 -3.94
CA SER A 57 3.87 18.56 -4.88
C SER A 57 2.45 18.85 -4.39
N TYR A 58 1.77 17.84 -3.88
CA TYR A 58 0.42 17.97 -3.35
C TYR A 58 0.37 18.87 -2.10
N ILE A 59 1.32 18.68 -1.17
CA ILE A 59 1.42 19.52 0.03
C ILE A 59 1.73 20.99 -0.35
N LYS A 60 2.70 21.20 -1.24
CA LYS A 60 3.07 22.55 -1.71
C LYS A 60 1.99 23.22 -2.55
N GLY A 61 1.20 22.44 -3.27
CA GLY A 61 0.06 22.91 -4.05
C GLY A 61 -1.07 23.54 -3.24
N ASN A 62 -1.07 23.39 -1.90
CA ASN A 62 -2.01 24.10 -1.05
C ASN A 62 -1.97 25.61 -1.27
N ALA A 63 -0.77 26.20 -1.40
CA ALA A 63 -0.59 27.62 -1.59
C ALA A 63 -1.20 28.16 -2.90
N LEU A 64 -1.47 27.31 -3.88
CA LEU A 64 -2.08 27.70 -5.14
C LEU A 64 -3.61 27.81 -5.06
N VAL A 65 -4.23 27.12 -4.12
CA VAL A 65 -5.69 27.02 -3.96
C VAL A 65 -6.21 27.58 -2.64
N GLU A 66 -5.32 28.16 -1.84
CA GLU A 66 -5.63 28.67 -0.49
C GLU A 66 -4.91 29.98 -0.19
N ILE A 67 -5.56 30.88 0.54
CA ILE A 67 -5.00 32.15 1.01
C ILE A 67 -5.36 32.34 2.48
N GLY A 68 -4.35 32.45 3.34
CA GLY A 68 -4.56 32.75 4.75
C GLY A 68 -5.52 31.77 5.45
N GLY A 69 -5.45 30.49 5.10
CA GLY A 69 -6.33 29.45 5.64
C GLY A 69 -7.69 29.34 4.94
N ASN A 70 -8.00 30.24 4.00
CA ASN A 70 -9.26 30.20 3.25
C ASN A 70 -9.02 29.51 1.90
N ARG A 71 -9.63 28.35 1.71
CA ARG A 71 -9.60 27.62 0.44
C ARG A 71 -10.60 28.23 -0.54
N PHE A 72 -10.14 28.55 -1.74
CA PHE A 72 -10.96 29.05 -2.84
C PHE A 72 -10.94 28.12 -4.06
N GLY A 73 -9.86 27.34 -4.24
CA GLY A 73 -9.71 26.43 -5.35
C GLY A 73 -9.87 24.96 -4.96
N ILE A 74 -10.00 24.11 -5.98
CA ILE A 74 -10.18 22.67 -5.86
C ILE A 74 -8.90 21.96 -6.33
N ARG A 75 -8.53 20.87 -5.66
CA ARG A 75 -7.49 19.95 -6.11
C ARG A 75 -8.12 18.63 -6.50
N MET A 76 -7.71 18.09 -7.63
CA MET A 76 -8.06 16.76 -8.10
C MET A 76 -6.78 15.96 -8.29
N VAL A 77 -6.79 14.73 -7.83
CA VAL A 77 -5.70 13.77 -8.03
C VAL A 77 -6.31 12.55 -8.69
N GLY A 78 -5.77 12.14 -9.82
CA GLY A 78 -6.26 10.98 -10.56
C GLY A 78 -5.11 10.25 -11.25
N GLY A 79 -5.30 8.97 -11.44
CA GLY A 79 -4.34 8.12 -12.14
C GLY A 79 -4.62 6.64 -11.89
N THR A 80 -3.95 5.80 -12.65
CA THR A 80 -3.85 4.36 -12.42
C THR A 80 -2.65 4.04 -11.52
N GLY A 81 -2.45 2.78 -11.18
CA GLY A 81 -1.19 2.31 -10.64
C GLY A 81 -0.06 2.65 -11.60
N GLY A 82 1.03 3.20 -11.09
CA GLY A 82 2.18 3.63 -11.87
C GLY A 82 3.46 2.92 -11.47
N ASP A 83 4.61 3.54 -11.76
CA ASP A 83 5.91 3.03 -11.34
C ASP A 83 6.09 3.03 -9.82
N VAL A 84 6.84 2.08 -9.28
CA VAL A 84 7.11 1.91 -7.84
C VAL A 84 7.52 3.22 -7.16
N ALA A 85 8.35 4.03 -7.81
CA ALA A 85 8.85 5.30 -7.26
C ALA A 85 7.77 6.39 -7.11
N GLY A 86 6.72 6.36 -7.95
CA GLY A 86 5.63 7.34 -7.91
C GLY A 86 4.45 6.90 -7.04
N LEU A 87 4.32 5.61 -6.89
CA LEU A 87 3.14 4.99 -6.31
C LEU A 87 2.97 5.27 -4.81
N GLU A 88 4.08 5.34 -4.04
CA GLU A 88 4.06 5.61 -2.59
C GLU A 88 3.31 6.91 -2.25
N GLY A 89 3.50 7.96 -3.06
CA GLY A 89 2.83 9.24 -2.84
C GLY A 89 1.32 9.17 -3.07
N LEU A 90 0.88 8.44 -4.09
CA LEU A 90 -0.54 8.24 -4.37
C LEU A 90 -1.18 7.31 -3.34
N GLU A 91 -0.52 6.24 -2.96
CA GLU A 91 -0.97 5.30 -1.93
C GLU A 91 -1.22 6.00 -0.60
N ASP A 92 -0.26 6.84 -0.16
CA ASP A 92 -0.36 7.58 1.09
C ASP A 92 -1.55 8.55 1.08
N ILE A 93 -1.74 9.32 -0.01
CA ILE A 93 -2.88 10.22 -0.17
C ILE A 93 -4.20 9.45 -0.22
N PHE A 94 -4.23 8.30 -0.90
CA PHE A 94 -5.44 7.52 -1.10
C PHE A 94 -5.95 6.88 0.20
N PHE A 95 -5.07 6.27 0.99
CA PHE A 95 -5.45 5.59 2.23
C PHE A 95 -5.55 6.51 3.45
N ASN A 96 -5.05 7.74 3.36
CA ASN A 96 -5.12 8.72 4.44
C ASN A 96 -5.86 10.01 4.03
N PRO A 97 -7.11 9.94 3.56
CA PRO A 97 -7.82 11.10 3.00
C PRO A 97 -7.93 12.28 3.98
N ASP A 98 -8.10 12.02 5.27
CA ASP A 98 -8.20 13.07 6.29
C ASP A 98 -6.88 13.84 6.46
N ALA A 99 -5.74 13.15 6.43
CA ALA A 99 -4.42 13.76 6.58
C ALA A 99 -4.10 14.73 5.43
N TYR A 100 -4.62 14.44 4.24
CA TYR A 100 -4.38 15.22 3.03
C TYR A 100 -5.54 16.14 2.63
N ASN A 101 -6.59 16.24 3.45
CA ASN A 101 -7.82 16.98 3.13
C ASN A 101 -8.42 16.57 1.78
N VAL A 102 -8.42 15.28 1.51
CA VAL A 102 -9.11 14.65 0.38
C VAL A 102 -10.52 14.29 0.83
N LEU A 103 -11.49 14.42 -0.07
CA LEU A 103 -12.87 13.99 0.20
C LEU A 103 -12.88 12.50 0.54
N PRO A 104 -13.26 12.12 1.75
CA PRO A 104 -13.29 10.72 2.14
C PRO A 104 -14.44 9.99 1.46
N PHE A 105 -14.18 8.76 1.08
CA PHE A 105 -15.16 7.85 0.51
C PHE A 105 -15.14 6.55 1.30
N TYR A 106 -16.32 6.05 1.66
CA TYR A 106 -16.46 4.72 2.25
C TYR A 106 -16.73 3.74 1.11
N ASN A 107 -15.76 2.95 0.78
CA ASN A 107 -15.89 1.95 -0.27
C ASN A 107 -15.87 0.53 0.32
N ASN A 108 -16.50 -0.40 -0.39
CA ASN A 108 -16.53 -1.82 -0.08
C ASN A 108 -15.82 -2.67 -1.15
N TYR A 109 -14.99 -2.03 -1.96
CA TYR A 109 -14.15 -2.70 -2.95
C TYR A 109 -12.88 -3.19 -2.27
N THR A 110 -13.06 -4.13 -1.34
CA THR A 110 -12.01 -4.82 -0.60
C THR A 110 -12.20 -6.31 -0.79
N GLU A 111 -11.16 -7.08 -0.61
CA GLU A 111 -11.17 -8.54 -0.82
C GLU A 111 -12.15 -9.25 0.11
N ASP A 112 -12.37 -8.70 1.30
CA ASP A 112 -13.29 -9.21 2.31
C ASP A 112 -14.68 -8.55 2.27
N GLY A 113 -14.88 -7.53 1.42
CA GLY A 113 -16.13 -6.77 1.32
C GLY A 113 -16.41 -5.82 2.49
N GLU A 114 -15.44 -5.62 3.37
CA GLU A 114 -15.55 -4.68 4.48
C GLU A 114 -15.49 -3.23 4.00
N TRP A 115 -16.20 -2.35 4.70
CA TRP A 115 -16.19 -0.92 4.38
C TRP A 115 -14.95 -0.23 4.90
N VAL A 116 -14.19 0.37 3.99
CA VAL A 116 -12.93 1.07 4.31
C VAL A 116 -13.03 2.53 3.88
N LYS A 117 -12.56 3.44 4.73
CA LYS A 117 -12.47 4.87 4.45
C LYS A 117 -11.19 5.16 3.68
N THR A 118 -11.32 5.54 2.41
CA THR A 118 -10.21 5.89 1.52
C THR A 118 -10.58 7.11 0.68
N ALA A 119 -9.73 7.50 -0.28
CA ALA A 119 -10.18 8.34 -1.39
C ALA A 119 -11.13 7.56 -2.33
N TYR A 120 -11.67 8.23 -3.35
CA TYR A 120 -12.60 7.61 -4.28
C TYR A 120 -11.88 6.61 -5.20
N PHE A 121 -12.43 5.41 -5.31
CA PHE A 121 -11.92 4.34 -6.16
C PHE A 121 -12.97 3.92 -7.19
N ILE A 122 -12.53 3.73 -8.43
CA ILE A 122 -13.37 3.23 -9.52
C ILE A 122 -12.78 1.91 -10.00
N PRO A 123 -13.37 0.76 -9.64
CA PRO A 123 -12.88 -0.53 -10.12
C PRO A 123 -13.15 -0.72 -11.62
N ALA A 124 -12.26 -1.43 -12.29
CA ALA A 124 -12.30 -1.64 -13.74
C ALA A 124 -13.62 -2.27 -14.23
N ASN A 125 -14.24 -3.14 -13.43
CA ASN A 125 -15.50 -3.81 -13.77
C ASN A 125 -16.72 -2.88 -13.76
N ILE A 126 -16.65 -1.71 -13.11
CA ILE A 126 -17.71 -0.69 -13.17
C ILE A 126 -17.57 0.17 -14.43
N ALA A 127 -16.33 0.48 -14.81
CA ALA A 127 -16.02 1.32 -15.97
C ALA A 127 -15.93 0.54 -17.31
N PHE A 128 -16.39 -0.71 -17.33
CA PHE A 128 -16.24 -1.59 -18.49
C PHE A 128 -17.27 -1.32 -19.58
N TYR A 129 -16.89 -0.44 -20.53
CA TYR A 129 -17.73 -0.04 -21.66
C TYR A 129 -17.47 -0.92 -22.88
N ARG A 130 -18.22 -2.04 -23.00
CA ARG A 130 -18.14 -2.94 -24.15
C ARG A 130 -19.55 -3.33 -24.60
N PRO A 131 -19.83 -3.42 -25.91
CA PRO A 131 -21.11 -3.93 -26.40
C PRO A 131 -21.47 -5.28 -25.78
N GLY A 132 -22.70 -5.39 -25.25
CA GLY A 132 -23.18 -6.57 -24.55
C GLY A 132 -22.81 -6.66 -23.06
N TYR A 133 -22.06 -5.67 -22.54
CA TYR A 133 -21.76 -5.53 -21.10
C TYR A 133 -22.46 -4.33 -20.46
N VAL A 134 -23.00 -3.44 -21.26
CA VAL A 134 -23.76 -2.28 -20.80
C VAL A 134 -25.21 -2.35 -21.29
N ASP A 135 -26.12 -1.84 -20.46
CA ASP A 135 -27.52 -1.69 -20.85
C ASP A 135 -27.75 -0.44 -21.74
N HIS A 136 -29.01 -0.20 -22.12
CA HIS A 136 -29.40 0.95 -22.95
C HIS A 136 -29.19 2.32 -22.26
N ARG A 137 -28.95 2.36 -20.96
CA ARG A 137 -28.63 3.55 -20.17
C ARG A 137 -27.13 3.71 -19.95
N GLY A 138 -26.31 2.79 -20.44
CA GLY A 138 -24.88 2.79 -20.22
C GLY A 138 -24.44 2.20 -18.87
N VAL A 139 -25.34 1.53 -18.14
CA VAL A 139 -25.00 0.90 -16.87
C VAL A 139 -24.33 -0.43 -17.14
N CYS A 140 -23.13 -0.61 -16.58
CA CYS A 140 -22.35 -1.83 -16.73
C CYS A 140 -22.94 -3.01 -15.95
N ASN A 141 -22.96 -4.19 -16.57
CA ASN A 141 -23.21 -5.44 -15.88
C ASN A 141 -21.94 -5.88 -15.14
N ILE A 142 -21.82 -5.45 -13.89
CA ILE A 142 -20.64 -5.64 -13.05
C ILE A 142 -20.24 -7.13 -12.97
N LYS A 143 -21.22 -8.03 -12.76
CA LYS A 143 -20.94 -9.47 -12.65
C LYS A 143 -20.29 -10.00 -13.92
N LYS A 144 -20.86 -9.68 -15.08
CA LYS A 144 -20.35 -10.13 -16.38
C LYS A 144 -18.97 -9.51 -16.68
N ALA A 145 -18.77 -8.24 -16.28
CA ALA A 145 -17.47 -7.57 -16.41
C ALA A 145 -16.39 -8.19 -15.50
N THR A 146 -16.76 -8.55 -14.27
CA THR A 146 -15.85 -9.27 -13.35
C THR A 146 -15.44 -10.62 -13.93
N GLU A 147 -16.40 -11.42 -14.41
CA GLU A 147 -16.13 -12.72 -15.06
C GLU A 147 -15.17 -12.56 -16.25
N TYR A 148 -15.29 -11.47 -17.01
CA TYR A 148 -14.35 -11.17 -18.10
C TYR A 148 -12.94 -10.92 -17.58
N TYR A 149 -12.77 -10.05 -16.58
CA TYR A 149 -11.43 -9.75 -16.02
C TYR A 149 -10.80 -10.97 -15.36
N GLU A 150 -11.56 -11.78 -14.65
CA GLU A 150 -11.05 -13.02 -14.06
C GLU A 150 -10.62 -14.04 -15.13
N ALA A 151 -11.35 -14.13 -16.24
CA ALA A 151 -10.95 -14.99 -17.37
C ALA A 151 -9.64 -14.47 -18.04
N GLU A 152 -9.45 -13.17 -18.14
CA GLU A 152 -8.18 -12.61 -18.65
C GLU A 152 -7.02 -12.86 -17.66
N ARG A 153 -7.25 -12.73 -16.37
CA ARG A 153 -6.27 -13.03 -15.30
C ARG A 153 -5.83 -14.49 -15.32
N ALA A 154 -6.77 -15.40 -15.48
CA ALA A 154 -6.49 -16.84 -15.57
C ALA A 154 -5.53 -17.20 -16.72
N LYS A 155 -5.57 -16.48 -17.84
CA LYS A 155 -4.63 -16.68 -18.95
C LYS A 155 -3.20 -16.30 -18.59
N LEU A 156 -3.03 -15.41 -17.60
CA LEU A 156 -1.74 -14.87 -17.18
C LEU A 156 -1.14 -15.59 -15.96
N GLU A 157 -1.82 -16.60 -15.41
CA GLU A 157 -1.37 -17.34 -14.21
C GLU A 157 0.04 -17.94 -14.36
N SER A 158 0.42 -18.34 -15.58
CA SER A 158 1.77 -18.85 -15.86
C SER A 158 2.86 -17.78 -15.88
N SER A 159 2.49 -16.49 -15.85
CA SER A 159 3.41 -15.35 -15.89
C SER A 159 3.09 -14.38 -14.74
N PRO A 160 3.63 -14.61 -13.53
CA PRO A 160 3.29 -13.82 -12.35
C PRO A 160 3.46 -12.31 -12.54
N LYS A 161 4.52 -11.89 -13.22
CA LYS A 161 4.77 -10.47 -13.50
C LYS A 161 3.67 -9.87 -14.39
N ALA A 162 3.34 -10.52 -15.51
CA ALA A 162 2.28 -10.05 -16.39
C ALA A 162 0.92 -10.01 -15.70
N LEU A 163 0.67 -10.94 -14.78
CA LEU A 163 -0.56 -10.95 -13.97
C LEU A 163 -0.62 -9.75 -13.02
N VAL A 164 0.50 -9.41 -12.35
CA VAL A 164 0.57 -8.24 -11.45
C VAL A 164 0.38 -6.95 -12.25
N ASP A 165 1.08 -6.79 -13.35
CA ASP A 165 0.95 -5.62 -14.23
C ASP A 165 -0.50 -5.46 -14.75
N TYR A 166 -1.13 -6.57 -15.16
CA TYR A 166 -2.52 -6.57 -15.60
C TYR A 166 -3.50 -6.18 -14.48
N LYS A 167 -3.29 -6.70 -13.25
CA LYS A 167 -4.12 -6.36 -12.10
C LYS A 167 -3.97 -4.89 -11.69
N ALA A 168 -2.77 -4.34 -11.76
CA ALA A 168 -2.51 -2.94 -11.45
C ALA A 168 -3.19 -1.99 -12.46
N GLU A 169 -3.22 -2.37 -13.74
CA GLU A 169 -3.86 -1.59 -14.80
C GLU A 169 -5.38 -1.73 -14.78
N TYR A 170 -5.89 -2.94 -14.54
CA TYR A 170 -7.32 -3.26 -14.50
C TYR A 170 -7.74 -3.74 -13.10
N CYS A 171 -7.53 -2.87 -12.12
CA CYS A 171 -7.77 -3.21 -10.72
C CYS A 171 -9.26 -3.34 -10.39
N LEU A 172 -9.60 -4.38 -9.67
CA LEU A 172 -10.91 -4.59 -9.09
C LEU A 172 -10.97 -4.12 -7.62
N TYR A 173 -9.80 -4.06 -6.98
CA TYR A 173 -9.61 -3.63 -5.60
C TYR A 173 -8.49 -2.59 -5.52
N PRO A 174 -8.55 -1.63 -4.56
CA PRO A 174 -7.49 -0.65 -4.37
C PRO A 174 -6.11 -1.28 -4.13
N SER A 175 -6.04 -2.39 -3.41
CA SER A 175 -4.80 -3.13 -3.13
C SER A 175 -4.05 -3.57 -4.40
N GLU A 176 -4.79 -3.88 -5.47
CA GLU A 176 -4.20 -4.29 -6.74
C GLU A 176 -3.51 -3.13 -7.47
N ALA A 177 -4.05 -1.91 -7.34
CA ALA A 177 -3.47 -0.70 -7.94
C ALA A 177 -2.09 -0.37 -7.34
N PHE A 178 -1.85 -0.79 -6.10
CA PHE A 178 -0.61 -0.50 -5.35
C PHE A 178 0.32 -1.73 -5.22
N ALA A 179 -0.02 -2.86 -5.87
CA ALA A 179 0.71 -4.11 -5.81
C ALA A 179 1.82 -4.24 -6.87
N LEU A 180 2.71 -3.24 -7.02
CA LEU A 180 3.76 -3.31 -8.03
C LEU A 180 4.96 -4.20 -7.62
N GLU A 181 5.46 -4.98 -8.58
CA GLU A 181 6.72 -5.70 -8.43
C GLU A 181 7.93 -4.75 -8.44
N GLY A 182 8.67 -4.67 -7.33
CA GLY A 182 10.07 -4.29 -7.36
C GLY A 182 10.92 -5.56 -7.24
N ASP A 183 12.21 -5.47 -7.44
CA ASP A 183 13.21 -6.54 -7.26
C ASP A 183 13.26 -7.04 -5.81
N ASN A 184 12.15 -7.58 -5.33
CA ASN A 184 12.03 -8.07 -3.96
C ASN A 184 11.93 -9.59 -3.97
N MET A 185 12.68 -10.22 -3.06
CA MET A 185 12.70 -11.67 -2.86
C MET A 185 11.33 -12.20 -2.37
N PHE A 186 10.46 -11.35 -1.87
CA PHE A 186 9.16 -11.72 -1.33
C PHE A 186 8.04 -11.52 -2.35
N ASN A 187 7.07 -12.41 -2.37
CA ASN A 187 5.85 -12.25 -3.16
C ASN A 187 5.03 -11.07 -2.62
N LYS A 188 5.11 -9.93 -3.29
CA LYS A 188 4.44 -8.69 -2.87
C LYS A 188 2.93 -8.80 -2.85
N VAL A 189 2.31 -9.56 -3.75
CA VAL A 189 0.85 -9.76 -3.76
C VAL A 189 0.42 -10.37 -2.43
N LYS A 190 1.08 -11.45 -1.99
CA LYS A 190 0.80 -12.06 -0.69
C LYS A 190 1.10 -11.15 0.49
N LEU A 191 2.13 -10.29 0.38
CA LEU A 191 2.44 -9.30 1.42
C LEU A 191 1.37 -8.22 1.48
N VAL A 192 0.89 -7.72 0.34
CA VAL A 192 -0.19 -6.72 0.29
C VAL A 192 -1.49 -7.30 0.81
N GLU A 193 -1.86 -8.52 0.40
CA GLU A 193 -3.01 -9.26 0.95
C GLU A 193 -2.89 -9.44 2.47
N GLN A 194 -1.72 -9.79 2.97
CA GLN A 194 -1.47 -9.93 4.40
C GLN A 194 -1.53 -8.59 5.14
N ILE A 195 -0.96 -7.52 4.57
CA ILE A 195 -1.04 -6.18 5.13
C ILE A 195 -2.49 -5.69 5.16
N ALA A 196 -3.25 -5.92 4.09
CA ALA A 196 -4.67 -5.60 4.03
C ALA A 196 -5.44 -6.37 5.11
N ALA A 197 -5.22 -7.68 5.23
CA ALA A 197 -5.83 -8.48 6.29
C ALA A 197 -5.48 -7.99 7.70
N ILE A 198 -4.24 -7.56 7.92
CA ILE A 198 -3.78 -7.00 9.21
C ILE A 198 -4.42 -5.63 9.49
N LYS A 199 -4.44 -4.73 8.50
CA LYS A 199 -4.94 -3.36 8.66
C LYS A 199 -6.46 -3.28 8.79
N PHE A 200 -7.18 -4.15 8.10
CA PHE A 200 -8.62 -4.00 7.88
C PHE A 200 -9.47 -5.07 8.56
N LYS A 201 -8.87 -6.16 9.04
CA LYS A 201 -9.59 -7.19 9.78
C LYS A 201 -9.90 -6.68 11.20
N LYS A 202 -11.18 -6.42 11.45
CA LYS A 202 -11.70 -5.81 12.69
C LYS A 202 -11.28 -6.55 13.98
N ASP A 203 -11.01 -7.85 13.87
CA ASP A 203 -10.66 -8.73 14.99
C ASP A 203 -9.18 -9.13 15.01
N TYR A 204 -8.36 -8.53 14.14
CA TYR A 204 -6.93 -8.80 14.15
C TYR A 204 -6.24 -7.98 15.25
N VAL A 205 -6.09 -8.58 16.39
CA VAL A 205 -5.19 -8.10 17.44
C VAL A 205 -3.85 -8.79 17.23
N PRO A 206 -2.79 -8.09 16.79
CA PRO A 206 -1.47 -8.71 16.74
C PRO A 206 -1.09 -9.17 18.14
N LYS A 207 -0.85 -10.46 18.29
CA LYS A 207 -0.32 -11.03 19.54
C LYS A 207 1.16 -10.65 19.63
N ILE A 208 1.42 -9.41 20.04
CA ILE A 208 2.78 -8.94 20.28
C ILE A 208 3.10 -9.26 21.73
N GLU A 209 4.08 -10.14 21.94
CA GLU A 209 4.65 -10.36 23.25
C GLU A 209 5.81 -9.40 23.47
N THR A 210 5.77 -8.63 24.55
CA THR A 210 6.86 -7.74 24.97
C THR A 210 7.65 -8.36 26.08
N GLY A 211 8.97 -8.14 26.12
CA GLY A 211 9.81 -8.74 27.15
C GLY A 211 11.28 -8.38 27.04
N TYR A 212 12.09 -9.17 27.73
CA TYR A 212 13.55 -9.07 27.78
C TYR A 212 14.17 -10.40 27.37
N MET A 213 15.41 -10.36 26.84
CA MET A 213 16.24 -11.54 26.73
C MET A 213 17.02 -11.75 28.03
N GLU A 214 16.94 -12.95 28.56
CA GLU A 214 17.70 -13.38 29.75
C GLU A 214 18.71 -14.44 29.38
N PHE A 215 19.91 -14.37 29.95
CA PHE A 215 20.85 -15.47 29.85
C PHE A 215 20.41 -16.64 30.73
N VAL A 216 20.50 -17.83 30.16
CA VAL A 216 20.30 -19.09 30.89
C VAL A 216 21.65 -19.60 31.38
N TYR A 217 21.77 -19.92 32.66
CA TYR A 217 23.01 -20.36 33.26
C TYR A 217 22.87 -21.81 33.74
N SER A 218 23.89 -22.63 33.51
CA SER A 218 23.94 -23.99 34.10
C SER A 218 24.28 -23.94 35.59
N ASN A 219 25.01 -22.90 36.05
CA ASN A 219 25.28 -22.68 37.46
C ASN A 219 24.95 -21.22 37.86
N PRO A 220 23.90 -20.99 38.65
CA PRO A 220 23.51 -19.64 39.06
C PRO A 220 24.56 -18.88 39.87
N ASN A 221 25.47 -19.62 40.51
CA ASN A 221 26.51 -19.03 41.35
C ASN A 221 27.75 -18.58 40.55
N HIS A 222 27.92 -19.07 39.33
CA HIS A 222 29.02 -18.74 38.42
C HIS A 222 28.52 -18.22 37.06
N LYS A 223 27.77 -17.11 37.09
CA LYS A 223 27.01 -16.60 35.95
C LYS A 223 27.83 -16.31 34.69
N ARG A 224 29.08 -15.82 34.82
CA ARG A 224 29.88 -15.44 33.66
C ARG A 224 30.46 -16.61 32.87
N GLU A 225 30.62 -17.76 33.50
CA GLU A 225 31.33 -18.92 32.89
C GLU A 225 30.37 -20.03 32.46
N THR A 226 29.10 -19.90 32.75
CA THR A 226 28.13 -21.00 32.66
C THR A 226 26.89 -20.64 31.84
N ILE A 227 27.02 -19.67 30.89
CA ILE A 227 25.94 -19.33 29.97
C ILE A 227 25.70 -20.50 29.03
N THR A 228 24.50 -21.08 29.06
CA THR A 228 24.10 -22.19 28.21
C THR A 228 23.16 -21.75 27.08
N GLY A 229 22.58 -20.54 27.17
CA GLY A 229 21.68 -20.04 26.18
C GLY A 229 21.06 -18.68 26.55
N VAL A 230 20.12 -18.26 25.73
CA VAL A 230 19.32 -17.05 25.94
C VAL A 230 17.85 -17.43 25.78
N ARG A 231 16.99 -16.92 26.65
CA ARG A 231 15.55 -17.10 26.54
C ARG A 231 14.81 -15.78 26.59
N PHE A 232 13.69 -15.71 25.92
CA PHE A 232 12.76 -14.59 26.05
C PHE A 232 11.94 -14.71 27.35
N LYS A 233 11.85 -13.60 28.08
CA LYS A 233 11.01 -13.49 29.28
C LYS A 233 9.96 -12.41 29.06
N PRO A 234 8.67 -12.76 29.02
CA PRO A 234 7.61 -11.78 28.85
C PRO A 234 7.60 -10.74 29.96
N HIS A 235 7.45 -9.47 29.59
CA HIS A 235 7.33 -8.35 30.51
C HIS A 235 6.62 -7.17 29.83
N PRO A 236 5.61 -6.53 30.42
CA PRO A 236 4.80 -5.49 29.78
C PRO A 236 5.61 -4.28 29.28
N ASN A 237 6.71 -3.96 29.95
CA ASN A 237 7.57 -2.82 29.61
C ASN A 237 8.92 -3.27 29.02
N GLY A 238 8.97 -4.46 28.44
CA GLY A 238 10.20 -4.96 27.79
C GLY A 238 10.48 -4.25 26.47
N PRO A 239 11.77 -4.00 26.13
CA PRO A 239 12.14 -3.34 24.88
C PRO A 239 12.04 -4.25 23.66
N ILE A 240 11.85 -5.56 23.85
CA ILE A 240 11.80 -6.53 22.76
C ILE A 240 10.35 -6.89 22.49
N HIS A 241 9.96 -6.80 21.22
CA HIS A 241 8.63 -7.12 20.73
C HIS A 241 8.72 -8.35 19.84
N ILE A 242 8.06 -9.45 20.21
CA ILE A 242 8.00 -10.68 19.43
C ILE A 242 6.59 -10.82 18.87
N LEU A 243 6.49 -10.84 17.52
CA LEU A 243 5.24 -11.11 16.80
C LEU A 243 5.00 -12.61 16.64
N GLN A 244 6.08 -13.37 16.50
CA GLN A 244 6.05 -14.82 16.36
C GLN A 244 7.34 -15.41 16.93
N HIS A 245 7.21 -16.36 17.82
CA HIS A 245 8.35 -17.11 18.34
C HIS A 245 8.95 -18.00 17.24
N PRO A 246 10.28 -18.20 17.26
CA PRO A 246 10.94 -19.12 16.34
C PRO A 246 10.35 -20.54 16.46
N LEU A 247 10.19 -21.21 15.33
CA LEU A 247 9.63 -22.57 15.29
C LEU A 247 10.41 -23.60 16.11
N TRP A 248 11.71 -23.35 16.37
CA TRP A 248 12.53 -24.22 17.21
C TRP A 248 12.12 -24.22 18.69
N GLU A 249 11.46 -23.16 19.21
CA GLU A 249 10.90 -23.16 20.57
C GLU A 249 9.71 -24.11 20.70
N ILE A 250 8.95 -24.25 19.63
CA ILE A 250 7.87 -25.25 19.54
C ILE A 250 8.45 -26.68 19.62
N ARG A 251 9.68 -26.89 19.14
CA ARG A 251 10.35 -28.20 19.11
C ARG A 251 10.86 -28.67 20.46
N ASN A 252 11.18 -27.73 21.35
CA ASN A 252 11.71 -28.06 22.68
C ASN A 252 10.62 -28.23 23.74
N ASN A 253 9.40 -27.89 23.40
CA ASN A 253 8.25 -28.14 24.26
C ASN A 253 7.61 -29.49 23.92
N ASP A 254 7.28 -30.21 24.98
CA ASP A 254 6.48 -31.42 24.93
C ASP A 254 5.23 -31.20 24.10
N ARG A 255 4.71 -32.29 23.52
CA ARG A 255 3.48 -32.41 22.72
C ARG A 255 2.63 -31.17 22.57
N GLU A 256 2.29 -30.80 21.35
CA GLU A 256 1.28 -29.76 21.12
C GLU A 256 -0.09 -30.19 21.70
N PRO A 257 -0.88 -29.24 22.23
CA PRO A 257 -2.20 -29.56 22.74
C PRO A 257 -3.08 -30.19 21.65
N GLY A 258 -3.34 -31.50 21.80
CA GLY A 258 -4.14 -32.29 20.84
C GLY A 258 -3.33 -33.16 19.87
N GLU A 259 -2.01 -33.10 19.90
CA GLU A 259 -1.13 -33.95 19.11
C GLU A 259 -1.16 -35.41 19.61
N THR A 260 -1.35 -36.36 18.72
CA THR A 260 -1.30 -37.77 19.04
C THR A 260 0.15 -38.29 19.21
N GLU A 261 0.31 -39.44 19.80
CA GLU A 261 1.64 -40.05 20.01
C GLU A 261 2.37 -40.39 18.71
N GLU A 262 1.61 -40.73 17.69
CA GLU A 262 2.10 -41.02 16.35
C GLU A 262 2.56 -39.73 15.64
N GLU A 263 1.77 -38.67 15.67
CA GLU A 263 2.11 -37.37 15.10
C GLU A 263 3.34 -36.75 15.78
N TYR A 264 3.47 -36.89 17.09
CA TYR A 264 4.65 -36.45 17.83
C TYR A 264 5.90 -37.24 17.44
N ALA A 265 5.80 -38.54 17.27
CA ALA A 265 6.92 -39.41 16.85
C ALA A 265 7.35 -39.07 15.42
N ASP A 266 6.41 -38.89 14.51
CA ASP A 266 6.68 -38.51 13.13
C ASP A 266 7.32 -37.13 13.00
N ARG A 267 6.87 -36.16 13.80
CA ARG A 267 7.47 -34.85 13.90
C ARG A 267 8.91 -34.93 14.42
N LYS A 268 9.16 -35.68 15.46
CA LYS A 268 10.50 -35.92 16.00
C LYS A 268 11.44 -36.61 15.00
N ALA A 269 10.94 -37.61 14.29
CA ALA A 269 11.70 -38.30 13.24
C ALA A 269 12.06 -37.37 12.07
N LEU A 270 11.18 -36.43 11.71
CA LEU A 270 11.44 -35.39 10.71
C LEU A 270 12.49 -34.38 11.20
N GLU A 271 12.49 -34.03 12.49
CA GLU A 271 13.45 -33.10 13.10
C GLU A 271 14.88 -33.66 13.13
N GLU A 272 15.03 -34.99 13.24
CA GLU A 272 16.32 -35.67 13.23
C GLU A 272 16.93 -35.83 11.83
N GLN A 273 16.21 -35.54 10.75
CA GLN A 273 16.73 -35.63 9.40
C GLN A 273 17.76 -34.54 9.10
N PRO A 274 18.87 -34.86 8.39
CA PRO A 274 19.93 -33.87 8.07
C PRO A 274 19.44 -32.70 7.22
N SER A 275 18.35 -32.85 6.46
CA SER A 275 17.73 -31.79 5.67
C SER A 275 17.01 -30.76 6.54
N PHE A 276 16.57 -31.16 7.73
CA PHE A 276 15.87 -30.30 8.68
C PHE A 276 16.86 -29.41 9.44
N ASN A 277 18.07 -29.88 9.70
CA ASN A 277 19.14 -29.08 10.31
C ASN A 277 19.58 -27.89 9.43
N LYS A 278 19.23 -27.86 8.14
CA LYS A 278 19.43 -26.68 7.27
C LYS A 278 18.53 -25.50 7.63
N MET A 279 17.46 -25.70 8.40
CA MET A 279 16.58 -24.62 8.88
C MET A 279 17.20 -23.79 10.02
N ASN A 280 18.34 -24.18 10.58
CA ASN A 280 19.05 -23.39 11.60
C ASN A 280 19.50 -22.01 11.12
N HIS A 281 19.38 -21.72 9.82
CA HIS A 281 19.67 -20.41 9.22
C HIS A 281 18.42 -19.65 8.77
N LEU A 282 17.23 -20.09 9.16
CA LEU A 282 15.96 -19.47 8.73
C LEU A 282 15.70 -18.10 9.42
N TYR A 283 16.34 -17.87 10.55
CA TYR A 283 16.17 -16.64 11.32
C TYR A 283 17.48 -15.86 11.34
N VAL A 284 17.48 -14.70 10.67
CA VAL A 284 18.58 -13.74 10.68
C VAL A 284 18.14 -12.52 11.48
N ALA A 285 18.81 -12.23 12.57
CA ALA A 285 18.62 -10.98 13.30
C ALA A 285 19.51 -9.90 12.66
N GLY A 286 18.90 -8.90 12.05
CA GLY A 286 19.56 -7.67 11.68
C GLY A 286 19.58 -6.74 12.89
N LEU A 287 20.76 -6.42 13.41
CA LEU A 287 20.95 -5.34 14.37
C LEU A 287 21.38 -4.10 13.57
N ASP A 288 20.49 -3.14 13.44
CA ASP A 288 20.84 -1.81 12.96
C ASP A 288 21.40 -1.05 14.16
N GLY A 289 22.67 -0.68 14.08
CA GLY A 289 23.33 0.11 15.13
C GLY A 289 22.68 1.50 15.16
N ILE A 290 21.89 1.76 16.19
CA ILE A 290 21.47 3.14 16.49
C ILE A 290 22.73 3.88 16.89
N ASP A 291 23.19 4.75 16.01
CA ASP A 291 24.26 5.72 16.32
C ASP A 291 23.65 6.73 17.30
N LEU A 292 23.91 6.50 18.58
CA LEU A 292 23.61 7.46 19.64
C LEU A 292 24.71 8.55 19.59
N GLY A 293 24.53 9.50 18.62
CA GLY A 293 25.35 10.71 18.56
C GLY A 293 25.16 11.62 19.78
#